data_27ad68ed3262d00821ed29ae52e6416e
#
_entry.id   27ad68ed3262d00821ed29ae52e6416e
#
_cell.length_a   1.000
_cell.length_b   1.000
_cell.length_c   1.000
_cell.angle_alpha   90.00
_cell.angle_beta   90.00
_cell.angle_gamma   90.00
#
_symmetry.space_group_name_H-M   'P 1'
#
loop_
_entity.id
_entity.type
_entity.pdbx_description
1 polymer ?
#
loop_
_entity_poly.entity_id
_entity_poly.type
_entity_poly.pdbx_seq_one_letter_code
_entity_poly.pdbx_strand_id
1 'polypeptide(L)'
;MISDSQSPVKLHKNESIKSASEFLRGTILEGLSDSLTGSMSTDDQQLTKFHGIYQQDNRDNRAERRRKKLDKAYTFMARICLPGGICTPEQWIAVNDLANYCEFDTLKITTRQALQLHGILTVSYTHLRAHETSNH
;
A
#
# COMPACT_ATOMS: atom_id res chain seq x y z
N MET A 1 9.62 -19.11 45.40
CA MET A 1 10.42 -18.15 44.59
C MET A 1 10.38 -18.57 43.14
N ILE A 2 9.57 -17.92 42.36
CA ILE A 2 9.58 -18.10 40.91
C ILE A 2 10.70 -17.21 40.41
N SER A 3 11.84 -17.82 40.05
CA SER A 3 12.89 -17.07 39.39
C SER A 3 12.45 -16.76 37.99
N ASP A 4 12.07 -15.52 37.75
CA ASP A 4 11.85 -14.99 36.41
C ASP A 4 13.18 -14.89 35.66
N SER A 5 13.72 -16.05 35.28
CA SER A 5 14.82 -16.09 34.31
C SER A 5 14.28 -16.32 32.92
N GLN A 6 13.27 -15.55 32.53
CA GLN A 6 12.90 -15.50 31.13
C GLN A 6 13.90 -14.58 30.43
N SER A 7 14.73 -15.18 29.55
CA SER A 7 15.50 -14.40 28.58
C SER A 7 14.55 -13.43 27.84
N PRO A 8 14.94 -12.15 27.63
CA PRO A 8 14.09 -11.19 26.97
C PRO A 8 13.66 -11.74 25.61
N VAL A 9 12.37 -11.77 25.36
CA VAL A 9 11.82 -12.19 24.08
C VAL A 9 12.34 -11.23 23.03
N LYS A 10 13.06 -11.76 22.04
CA LYS A 10 13.56 -10.96 20.92
C LYS A 10 12.36 -10.57 20.03
N LEU A 11 11.98 -9.31 20.07
CA LEU A 11 10.90 -8.80 19.24
C LEU A 11 11.31 -8.76 17.77
N HIS A 12 10.34 -8.97 16.89
CA HIS A 12 10.57 -8.82 15.45
C HIS A 12 10.91 -7.36 15.12
N LYS A 13 11.74 -7.16 14.09
CA LYS A 13 12.15 -5.82 13.64
C LYS A 13 10.94 -4.87 13.41
N ASN A 14 9.82 -5.41 12.97
CA ASN A 14 8.61 -4.60 12.73
C ASN A 14 8.09 -3.92 14.00
N GLU A 15 8.34 -4.49 15.18
CA GLU A 15 7.91 -3.88 16.44
C GLU A 15 8.66 -2.57 16.71
N SER A 16 9.97 -2.53 16.42
CA SER A 16 10.74 -1.29 16.54
C SER A 16 10.33 -0.23 15.52
N ILE A 17 10.01 -0.66 14.29
CA ILE A 17 9.50 0.24 13.25
C ILE A 17 8.17 0.84 13.68
N LYS A 18 7.24 0.04 14.19
CA LYS A 18 5.95 0.51 14.70
C LYS A 18 6.11 1.48 15.87
N SER A 19 6.96 1.15 16.83
CA SER A 19 7.19 1.99 18.02
C SER A 19 7.74 3.37 17.69
N ALA A 20 8.59 3.47 16.66
CA ALA A 20 9.20 4.72 16.23
C ALA A 20 8.32 5.51 15.23
N SER A 21 7.15 4.99 14.85
CA SER A 21 6.38 5.49 13.72
C SER A 21 5.33 6.55 14.06
N GLU A 22 5.16 6.93 15.30
CA GLU A 22 4.08 7.84 15.71
C GLU A 22 2.69 7.35 15.22
N PHE A 23 2.25 6.21 15.75
CA PHE A 23 0.95 5.59 15.42
C PHE A 23 0.83 5.17 13.95
N LEU A 24 1.86 4.51 13.42
CA LEU A 24 1.94 3.99 12.05
C LEU A 24 2.00 5.08 10.97
N ARG A 25 2.25 6.32 11.36
CA ARG A 25 2.39 7.43 10.42
C ARG A 25 3.73 7.39 9.68
N GLY A 26 4.84 7.22 10.42
CA GLY A 26 6.19 7.29 9.85
C GLY A 26 6.40 8.56 9.02
N THR A 27 7.14 8.42 7.93
CA THR A 27 7.37 9.48 6.92
C THR A 27 6.63 9.18 5.62
N ILE A 28 5.48 8.49 5.70
CA ILE A 28 4.71 8.07 4.53
C ILE A 28 4.26 9.26 3.68
N LEU A 29 3.76 10.32 4.30
CA LEU A 29 3.25 11.49 3.58
C LEU A 29 4.37 12.15 2.77
N GLU A 30 5.54 12.31 3.37
CA GLU A 30 6.72 12.87 2.72
C GLU A 30 7.18 11.97 1.56
N GLY A 31 7.18 10.65 1.77
CA GLY A 31 7.54 9.67 0.74
C GLY A 31 6.59 9.68 -0.45
N LEU A 32 5.30 9.81 -0.19
CA LEU A 32 4.29 9.90 -1.25
C LEU A 32 4.38 11.20 -2.05
N SER A 33 4.94 12.24 -1.45
CA SER A 33 5.16 13.53 -2.11
C SER A 33 6.45 13.56 -2.94
N ASP A 34 7.32 12.55 -2.81
CA ASP A 34 8.55 12.44 -3.59
C ASP A 34 8.23 11.96 -5.00
N SER A 35 8.35 12.87 -5.96
CA SER A 35 8.09 12.59 -7.37
C SER A 35 9.31 12.03 -8.13
N LEU A 36 10.49 12.01 -7.50
CA LEU A 36 11.73 11.61 -8.20
C LEU A 36 11.81 10.09 -8.40
N THR A 37 11.57 9.32 -7.33
CA THR A 37 11.68 7.85 -7.40
C THR A 37 10.32 7.15 -7.45
N GLY A 38 9.28 7.79 -6.94
CA GLY A 38 7.96 7.18 -6.79
C GLY A 38 7.95 6.04 -5.75
N SER A 39 8.97 5.96 -4.90
CA SER A 39 9.10 4.93 -3.87
C SER A 39 9.17 5.54 -2.47
N MET A 40 8.93 4.70 -1.46
CA MET A 40 9.05 5.06 -0.05
C MET A 40 10.27 4.38 0.58
N SER A 41 10.70 4.86 1.75
CA SER A 41 11.72 4.19 2.55
C SER A 41 11.31 2.77 2.94
N THR A 42 12.29 1.92 3.26
CA THR A 42 12.02 0.53 3.66
C THR A 42 11.11 0.43 4.88
N ASP A 43 11.29 1.31 5.86
CA ASP A 43 10.45 1.33 7.07
C ASP A 43 9.02 1.77 6.74
N ASP A 44 8.85 2.79 5.90
CA ASP A 44 7.53 3.23 5.46
C ASP A 44 6.81 2.17 4.63
N GLN A 45 7.53 1.39 3.82
CA GLN A 45 6.94 0.25 3.10
C GLN A 45 6.34 -0.78 4.04
N GLN A 46 6.95 -1.03 5.20
CA GLN A 46 6.37 -1.91 6.22
C GLN A 46 5.15 -1.27 6.88
N LEU A 47 5.20 0.03 7.17
CA LEU A 47 4.10 0.74 7.80
C LEU A 47 2.86 0.82 6.91
N THR A 48 3.02 1.06 5.61
CA THR A 48 1.89 1.14 4.67
C THR A 48 1.09 -0.15 4.60
N LYS A 49 1.73 -1.30 4.84
CA LYS A 49 1.04 -2.60 4.85
C LYS A 49 -0.06 -2.66 5.92
N PHE A 50 0.13 -1.99 7.05
CA PHE A 50 -0.89 -1.90 8.10
C PHE A 50 -2.09 -1.03 7.68
N HIS A 51 -1.91 -0.18 6.68
CA HIS A 51 -2.97 0.62 6.07
C HIS A 51 -3.57 -0.05 4.82
N GLY A 52 -3.13 -1.26 4.49
CA GLY A 52 -3.62 -1.98 3.31
C GLY A 52 -3.00 -1.54 2.00
N ILE A 53 -1.86 -0.84 2.04
CA ILE A 53 -1.16 -0.34 0.86
C ILE A 53 0.20 -1.03 0.75
N TYR A 54 0.51 -1.53 -0.44
CA TYR A 54 1.72 -2.30 -0.70
C TYR A 54 2.49 -1.70 -1.88
N GLN A 55 3.75 -1.36 -1.66
CA GLN A 55 4.63 -0.93 -2.74
C GLN A 55 5.04 -2.13 -3.60
N GLN A 56 4.91 -1.98 -4.90
CA GLN A 56 5.24 -2.98 -5.90
C GLN A 56 6.01 -2.31 -7.04
N ASP A 57 6.43 -3.08 -8.04
CA ASP A 57 6.97 -2.56 -9.27
C ASP A 57 6.40 -3.31 -10.48
N ASN A 58 6.47 -2.69 -11.65
CA ASN A 58 6.03 -3.31 -12.88
C ASN A 58 7.03 -4.40 -13.29
N ARG A 59 6.62 -5.66 -13.16
CA ARG A 59 7.46 -6.82 -13.46
C ARG A 59 7.77 -6.96 -14.95
N ASP A 60 6.86 -6.52 -15.81
CA ASP A 60 6.97 -6.73 -17.25
C ASP A 60 8.12 -5.92 -17.86
N ASN A 61 8.41 -4.75 -17.31
CA ASN A 61 9.49 -3.89 -17.77
C ASN A 61 10.74 -3.90 -16.86
N ARG A 62 10.73 -4.72 -15.79
CA ARG A 62 11.82 -4.74 -14.80
C ARG A 62 13.18 -5.03 -15.43
N ALA A 63 13.25 -6.05 -16.28
CA ALA A 63 14.50 -6.48 -16.92
C ALA A 63 15.04 -5.41 -17.87
N GLU A 64 14.17 -4.78 -18.65
CA GLU A 64 14.54 -3.72 -19.58
C GLU A 64 15.04 -2.48 -18.84
N ARG A 65 14.35 -2.07 -17.78
CA ARG A 65 14.77 -0.94 -16.95
C ARG A 65 16.12 -1.20 -16.28
N ARG A 66 16.34 -2.42 -15.83
CA ARG A 66 17.66 -2.82 -15.28
C ARG A 66 18.78 -2.70 -16.32
N ARG A 67 18.54 -3.14 -17.56
CA ARG A 67 19.52 -3.00 -18.64
C ARG A 67 19.87 -1.55 -18.94
N LYS A 68 18.87 -0.67 -18.90
CA LYS A 68 19.02 0.77 -19.13
C LYS A 68 19.49 1.53 -17.89
N LYS A 69 19.78 0.84 -16.79
CA LYS A 69 20.16 1.43 -15.49
C LYS A 69 19.15 2.45 -14.97
N LEU A 70 17.89 2.22 -15.25
CA LEU A 70 16.77 3.03 -14.73
C LEU A 70 16.25 2.44 -13.42
N ASP A 71 15.65 3.29 -12.59
CA ASP A 71 14.95 2.84 -11.39
C ASP A 71 13.75 1.94 -11.74
N LYS A 72 13.34 1.09 -10.80
CA LYS A 72 12.12 0.29 -10.97
C LYS A 72 10.91 1.21 -11.19
N ALA A 73 9.99 0.76 -12.01
CA ALA A 73 8.70 1.44 -12.17
C ALA A 73 7.81 1.11 -10.97
N TYR A 74 7.92 1.89 -9.89
CA TYR A 74 7.18 1.67 -8.66
C TYR A 74 5.70 1.97 -8.82
N THR A 75 4.88 1.04 -8.35
CA THR A 75 3.43 1.18 -8.26
C THR A 75 2.97 0.73 -6.88
N PHE A 76 1.74 1.05 -6.54
CA PHE A 76 1.14 0.64 -5.28
C PHE A 76 -0.09 -0.22 -5.53
N MET A 77 -0.32 -1.18 -4.63
CA MET A 77 -1.55 -1.95 -4.57
C MET A 77 -2.31 -1.54 -3.32
N ALA A 78 -3.58 -1.21 -3.47
CA ALA A 78 -4.47 -0.95 -2.34
C ALA A 78 -5.42 -2.12 -2.15
N ARG A 79 -5.52 -2.59 -0.91
CA ARG A 79 -6.48 -3.62 -0.51
C ARG A 79 -7.70 -2.93 0.10
N ILE A 80 -8.86 -3.23 -0.44
CA ILE A 80 -10.13 -2.69 0.01
C ILE A 80 -10.87 -3.80 0.76
N CYS A 81 -11.13 -3.58 2.05
CA CYS A 81 -11.89 -4.52 2.86
C CYS A 81 -13.39 -4.42 2.54
N LEU A 82 -14.01 -5.59 2.40
CA LEU A 82 -15.46 -5.71 2.30
C LEU A 82 -15.94 -6.52 3.50
N PRO A 83 -16.48 -5.88 4.55
CA PRO A 83 -16.96 -6.59 5.72
C PRO A 83 -17.99 -7.67 5.34
N GLY A 84 -17.73 -8.90 5.76
CA GLY A 84 -18.57 -10.06 5.39
C GLY A 84 -18.59 -10.41 3.90
N GLY A 85 -17.71 -9.81 3.09
CA GLY A 85 -17.71 -10.01 1.65
C GLY A 85 -18.87 -9.32 0.92
N ILE A 86 -19.59 -8.44 1.60
CA ILE A 86 -20.76 -7.75 1.04
C ILE A 86 -20.33 -6.43 0.42
N CYS A 87 -20.75 -6.23 -0.83
CA CYS A 87 -20.47 -5.02 -1.60
C CYS A 87 -21.79 -4.54 -2.23
N THR A 88 -22.19 -3.31 -1.96
CA THR A 88 -23.36 -2.73 -2.60
C THR A 88 -23.05 -2.37 -4.06
N PRO A 89 -24.08 -2.26 -4.93
CA PRO A 89 -23.85 -1.82 -6.32
C PRO A 89 -23.15 -0.45 -6.40
N GLU A 90 -23.49 0.48 -5.52
CA GLU A 90 -22.87 1.81 -5.48
C GLU A 90 -21.39 1.72 -5.10
N GLN A 91 -21.05 0.88 -4.13
CA GLN A 91 -19.64 0.64 -3.76
C GLN A 91 -18.87 0.00 -4.89
N TRP A 92 -19.45 -0.97 -5.59
CA TRP A 92 -18.84 -1.61 -6.74
C TRP A 92 -18.53 -0.61 -7.85
N ILE A 93 -19.49 0.24 -8.19
CA ILE A 93 -19.33 1.28 -9.21
C ILE A 93 -18.22 2.25 -8.81
N ALA A 94 -18.21 2.70 -7.54
CA ALA A 94 -17.17 3.61 -7.04
C ALA A 94 -15.77 3.00 -7.15
N VAL A 95 -15.59 1.74 -6.77
CA VAL A 95 -14.30 1.05 -6.85
C VAL A 95 -13.91 0.81 -8.31
N ASN A 96 -14.85 0.45 -9.16
CA ASN A 96 -14.62 0.28 -10.60
C ASN A 96 -14.15 1.59 -11.24
N ASP A 97 -14.77 2.71 -10.88
CA ASP A 97 -14.36 4.04 -11.35
C ASP A 97 -12.94 4.38 -10.88
N LEU A 98 -12.60 4.05 -9.63
CA LEU A 98 -11.23 4.23 -9.13
C LEU A 98 -10.21 3.40 -9.91
N ALA A 99 -10.57 2.20 -10.36
CA ALA A 99 -9.68 1.36 -11.15
C ALA A 99 -9.25 2.03 -12.46
N ASN A 100 -10.10 2.90 -13.01
CA ASN A 100 -9.79 3.64 -14.25
C ASN A 100 -8.65 4.66 -14.06
N TYR A 101 -8.36 5.08 -12.84
CA TYR A 101 -7.23 5.96 -12.54
C TYR A 101 -5.93 5.19 -12.28
N CYS A 102 -5.97 3.86 -12.25
CA CYS A 102 -4.81 3.02 -12.03
C CYS A 102 -4.16 2.65 -13.37
N GLU A 103 -2.84 2.48 -13.35
CA GLU A 103 -2.06 2.18 -14.57
C GLU A 103 -2.55 0.94 -15.30
N PHE A 104 -2.97 -0.09 -14.55
CA PHE A 104 -3.39 -1.36 -15.15
C PHE A 104 -4.89 -1.46 -15.43
N ASP A 105 -5.67 -0.47 -15.02
CA ASP A 105 -7.13 -0.41 -15.25
C ASP A 105 -7.83 -1.74 -14.91
N THR A 106 -7.40 -2.37 -13.80
CA THR A 106 -7.92 -3.67 -13.37
C THR A 106 -8.35 -3.65 -11.92
N LEU A 107 -9.44 -4.35 -11.64
CA LEU A 107 -9.95 -4.60 -10.31
C LEU A 107 -9.88 -6.10 -10.04
N LYS A 108 -9.24 -6.51 -8.94
CA LYS A 108 -9.08 -7.91 -8.59
C LYS A 108 -9.93 -8.26 -7.37
N ILE A 109 -10.60 -9.41 -7.46
CA ILE A 109 -11.31 -10.03 -6.34
C ILE A 109 -10.38 -11.06 -5.72
N THR A 110 -10.28 -11.06 -4.40
CA THR A 110 -9.38 -11.97 -3.68
C THR A 110 -10.15 -13.11 -3.00
N THR A 111 -9.43 -14.18 -2.67
CA THR A 111 -9.99 -15.32 -1.92
C THR A 111 -10.39 -14.94 -0.48
N ARG A 112 -9.95 -13.78 0.01
CA ARG A 112 -10.37 -13.23 1.32
C ARG A 112 -11.64 -12.39 1.23
N GLN A 113 -12.36 -12.46 0.12
CA GLN A 113 -13.58 -11.68 -0.10
C GLN A 113 -13.29 -10.16 0.03
N ALA A 114 -12.21 -9.73 -0.58
CA ALA A 114 -11.77 -8.34 -0.61
C ALA A 114 -11.46 -7.93 -2.05
N LEU A 115 -11.30 -6.64 -2.28
CA LEU A 115 -10.92 -6.10 -3.58
C LEU A 115 -9.49 -5.58 -3.54
N GLN A 116 -8.81 -5.58 -4.68
CA GLN A 116 -7.49 -5.00 -4.84
C GLN A 116 -7.45 -4.11 -6.08
N LEU A 117 -6.89 -2.91 -5.89
CA LEU A 117 -6.51 -2.01 -6.99
C LEU A 117 -5.00 -2.10 -7.17
N HIS A 118 -4.55 -2.36 -8.39
CA HIS A 118 -3.15 -2.45 -8.75
C HIS A 118 -2.75 -1.31 -9.68
N GLY A 119 -1.45 -0.98 -9.69
CA GLY A 119 -0.95 0.06 -10.58
C GLY A 119 -1.28 1.48 -10.15
N ILE A 120 -1.41 1.71 -8.84
CA ILE A 120 -1.59 3.05 -8.30
C ILE A 120 -0.24 3.76 -8.32
N LEU A 121 -0.19 4.92 -8.97
CA LEU A 121 0.97 5.79 -8.95
C LEU A 121 0.84 6.83 -7.84
N THR A 122 1.94 7.39 -7.38
CA THR A 122 1.93 8.43 -6.35
C THR A 122 1.09 9.64 -6.75
N VAL A 123 1.13 10.03 -8.02
CA VAL A 123 0.27 11.09 -8.58
C VAL A 123 -1.20 10.73 -8.58
N SER A 124 -1.54 9.46 -8.81
CA SER A 124 -2.93 8.96 -8.81
C SER A 124 -3.50 8.85 -7.40
N TYR A 125 -2.65 8.66 -6.40
CA TYR A 125 -3.07 8.56 -5.00
C TYR A 125 -3.82 9.81 -4.53
N THR A 126 -3.43 10.97 -5.00
CA THR A 126 -4.11 12.23 -4.70
C THR A 126 -5.56 12.20 -5.20
N HIS A 127 -5.82 11.65 -6.38
CA HIS A 127 -7.17 11.48 -6.92
C HIS A 127 -8.01 10.51 -6.10
N LEU A 128 -7.43 9.38 -5.68
CA LEU A 128 -8.12 8.39 -4.83
C LEU A 128 -8.57 9.03 -3.51
N ARG A 129 -7.69 9.78 -2.87
CA ARG A 129 -7.98 10.47 -1.63
C ARG A 129 -9.08 11.53 -1.80
N ALA A 130 -9.03 12.30 -2.87
CA ALA A 130 -10.04 13.31 -3.18
C ALA A 130 -11.40 12.67 -3.42
N HIS A 131 -11.46 11.50 -4.07
CA HIS A 131 -12.69 10.77 -4.33
C HIS A 131 -13.32 10.23 -3.03
N GLU A 132 -12.52 9.71 -2.10
CA GLU A 132 -13.00 9.25 -0.80
C GLU A 132 -13.62 10.39 0.02
N THR A 133 -13.04 11.58 -0.01
CA THR A 133 -13.55 12.74 0.74
C THR A 133 -14.80 13.34 0.13
N SER A 134 -15.07 13.15 -1.16
CA SER A 134 -16.26 13.70 -1.83
C SER A 134 -17.51 12.84 -1.64
N ASN A 135 -17.40 11.63 -1.10
CA ASN A 135 -18.49 10.68 -0.91
C ASN A 135 -19.03 10.64 0.55
N HIS A 136 -18.66 11.61 1.35
CA HIS A 136 -19.21 11.74 2.72
C HIS A 136 -20.41 12.64 2.78
#